data_fd5af459ff6e6859c3fc77d2ff30381a
#
_entry.id   fd5af459ff6e6859c3fc77d2ff30381a
#
_cell.length_a   1.000
_cell.length_b   1.000
_cell.length_c   1.000
_cell.angle_alpha   90.00
_cell.angle_beta   90.00
_cell.angle_gamma   90.00
#
_symmetry.space_group_name_H-M   'P 1'
#
loop_
_entity.id
_entity.type
_entity.pdbx_description
1 polymer ?
#
loop_
_entity_poly.entity_id
_entity_poly.type
_entity_poly.pdbx_seq_one_letter_code
_entity_poly.pdbx_strand_id
1 'polypeptide(L)'
;MAVLVLDKRKKPLMPCSEKRARLLLERGRARVHRMVPFTIRLVDRLQADSVLQPVRLKLDPGSKTTGMALVRESEAVDTATGEVFRKVVVLMLLELQHRGYAIRDALTQRRAFRRRRRSKLRYRPARFDNRTRAEGWLAPSLQHRVDTTMAWVRRLQRWAPATGLSTMLHRFDTQALQNPEISGTECQQGTLFGYEVREYLLEKWGRKCAYCDAEHTPLTIDHIHPRSKGGSDRVSNLTLACFPCNQRKSNRDVAEFLANDPRRLARIEASRKAPLKDATAVNSTRWALWRNLVANGLGVEVGSGGRTKWNRQRLSMPKAHCLDAACMGHVDAVESWKQPVLAVKATGRGSYQRTRLTKHGFPRGYLTRRKSAFGFQTGDLVRAVVTKGKKVGTYLGRVAIRASGSFNIQTGSGLVQGIHHRFCKPIQRADGYGYFWNTIALSKGDAGVALSLPGINAGGSRANG
;
A
#
# COMPACT_ATOMS: atom_id res chain seq x y z
N MET A 1 12.42 -6.96 13.30
CA MET A 1 10.95 -6.80 13.13
C MET A 1 10.23 -7.60 14.19
N ALA A 2 9.07 -7.15 14.67
CA ALA A 2 8.31 -7.93 15.63
C ALA A 2 7.56 -9.09 14.94
N VAL A 3 7.51 -10.23 15.61
CA VAL A 3 6.74 -11.41 15.19
C VAL A 3 5.39 -11.39 15.89
N LEU A 4 4.32 -11.53 15.12
CA LEU A 4 2.97 -11.57 15.65
C LEU A 4 2.72 -12.89 16.38
N VAL A 5 2.05 -12.81 17.52
CA VAL A 5 1.85 -13.97 18.41
C VAL A 5 0.37 -14.13 18.71
N LEU A 6 -0.09 -15.36 18.60
CA LEU A 6 -1.44 -15.76 18.98
C LEU A 6 -1.38 -16.74 20.15
N ASP A 7 -2.40 -16.74 20.96
CA ASP A 7 -2.60 -17.72 22.03
C ASP A 7 -3.08 -19.08 21.49
N LYS A 8 -3.26 -20.06 22.38
CA LYS A 8 -3.79 -21.40 22.07
C LYS A 8 -5.14 -21.36 21.34
N ARG A 9 -5.98 -20.35 21.61
CA ARG A 9 -7.31 -20.14 21.01
C ARG A 9 -7.29 -19.17 19.82
N LYS A 10 -6.09 -18.80 19.33
CA LYS A 10 -5.87 -17.83 18.22
C LYS A 10 -6.28 -16.38 18.55
N LYS A 11 -6.39 -16.01 19.83
CA LYS A 11 -6.52 -14.62 20.24
C LYS A 11 -5.16 -13.93 20.19
N PRO A 12 -5.08 -12.63 19.85
CA PRO A 12 -3.81 -11.93 19.71
C PRO A 12 -3.12 -11.69 21.05
N LEU A 13 -1.83 -11.90 21.09
CA LEU A 13 -0.93 -11.57 22.19
C LEU A 13 0.05 -10.47 21.77
N MET A 14 0.82 -9.94 22.73
CA MET A 14 1.87 -8.99 22.41
C MET A 14 2.87 -9.58 21.42
N PRO A 15 3.20 -8.87 20.32
CA PRO A 15 4.27 -9.27 19.43
C PRO A 15 5.59 -9.45 20.17
N CYS A 16 6.43 -10.36 19.71
CA CYS A 16 7.72 -10.64 20.32
C CYS A 16 8.87 -10.44 19.30
N SER A 17 10.12 -10.44 19.81
CA SER A 17 11.31 -10.39 18.96
C SER A 17 11.48 -11.70 18.16
N GLU A 18 12.20 -11.64 17.05
CA GLU A 18 12.53 -12.81 16.23
C GLU A 18 13.29 -13.88 17.02
N LYS A 19 14.23 -13.46 17.88
CA LYS A 19 14.96 -14.35 18.79
C LYS A 19 14.00 -15.12 19.70
N ARG A 20 13.04 -14.41 20.33
CA ARG A 20 12.05 -15.04 21.20
C ARG A 20 11.14 -15.99 20.43
N ALA A 21 10.69 -15.62 19.25
CA ALA A 21 9.85 -16.48 18.40
C ALA A 21 10.57 -17.77 18.00
N ARG A 22 11.86 -17.68 17.64
CA ARG A 22 12.69 -18.83 17.30
C ARG A 22 12.80 -19.80 18.47
N LEU A 23 13.17 -19.31 19.66
CA LEU A 23 13.24 -20.12 20.87
C LEU A 23 11.91 -20.81 21.23
N LEU A 24 10.79 -20.12 21.03
CA LEU A 24 9.46 -20.71 21.28
C LEU A 24 9.13 -21.84 20.30
N LEU A 25 9.53 -21.70 19.04
CA LEU A 25 9.36 -22.73 18.01
C LEU A 25 10.28 -23.95 18.28
N GLU A 26 11.54 -23.72 18.59
CA GLU A 26 12.54 -24.77 18.93
C GLU A 26 12.12 -25.59 20.15
N ARG A 27 11.59 -24.92 21.16
CA ARG A 27 11.09 -25.60 22.39
C ARG A 27 9.70 -26.23 22.22
N GLY A 28 9.12 -26.23 21.02
CA GLY A 28 7.79 -26.79 20.76
C GLY A 28 6.62 -26.02 21.40
N ARG A 29 6.89 -24.89 22.07
CA ARG A 29 5.88 -24.04 22.74
C ARG A 29 5.07 -23.17 21.77
N ALA A 30 5.50 -23.09 20.51
CA ALA A 30 4.78 -22.41 19.46
C ALA A 30 4.75 -23.22 18.17
N ARG A 31 3.78 -22.91 17.32
CA ARG A 31 3.68 -23.43 15.95
C ARG A 31 3.50 -22.27 14.98
N VAL A 32 4.04 -22.40 13.75
CA VAL A 32 3.82 -21.41 12.71
C VAL A 32 2.34 -21.39 12.35
N HIS A 33 1.71 -20.24 12.50
CA HIS A 33 0.31 -20.02 12.13
C HIS A 33 0.17 -19.43 10.73
N ARG A 34 1.08 -18.53 10.36
CA ARG A 34 1.06 -17.83 9.07
C ARG A 34 2.49 -17.43 8.68
N MET A 35 2.78 -17.52 7.37
CA MET A 35 4.11 -17.18 6.87
C MET A 35 4.26 -15.65 6.59
N VAL A 36 3.23 -15.00 6.07
CA VAL A 36 3.28 -13.56 5.76
C VAL A 36 1.94 -12.88 6.08
N PRO A 37 1.93 -11.88 6.98
CA PRO A 37 3.00 -11.55 7.93
C PRO A 37 3.30 -12.72 8.85
N PHE A 38 4.57 -12.84 9.27
CA PHE A 38 4.97 -14.00 10.08
C PHE A 38 4.27 -13.96 11.45
N THR A 39 3.54 -15.03 11.73
CA THR A 39 2.71 -15.16 12.92
C THR A 39 2.87 -16.53 13.50
N ILE A 40 3.17 -16.62 14.78
CA ILE A 40 3.24 -17.88 15.54
C ILE A 40 2.03 -18.01 16.46
N ARG A 41 1.69 -19.24 16.82
CA ARG A 41 0.64 -19.56 17.78
C ARG A 41 1.24 -20.35 18.93
N LEU A 42 1.07 -19.87 20.15
CA LEU A 42 1.44 -20.60 21.37
C LEU A 42 0.50 -21.78 21.57
N VAL A 43 1.02 -22.85 22.16
CA VAL A 43 0.24 -24.05 22.45
C VAL A 43 -0.13 -24.16 23.92
N ASP A 44 0.54 -23.40 24.78
CA ASP A 44 0.54 -23.50 26.22
C ASP A 44 0.00 -22.28 26.98
N ARG A 45 -0.37 -21.19 26.28
CA ARG A 45 -0.79 -19.93 26.92
C ARG A 45 -2.13 -19.44 26.37
N LEU A 46 -2.94 -18.80 27.22
CA LEU A 46 -4.14 -18.06 26.86
C LEU A 46 -3.92 -16.56 26.99
N GLN A 47 -4.72 -15.79 26.29
CA GLN A 47 -4.68 -14.32 26.36
C GLN A 47 -5.03 -13.81 27.76
N ALA A 48 -6.00 -14.46 28.41
CA ALA A 48 -6.43 -14.10 29.77
C ALA A 48 -5.28 -14.16 30.79
N ASP A 49 -4.31 -15.07 30.59
CA ASP A 49 -3.16 -15.25 31.47
C ASP A 49 -1.97 -14.37 31.05
N SER A 50 -2.21 -13.33 30.28
CA SER A 50 -1.14 -12.52 29.68
C SER A 50 -1.38 -11.03 29.90
N VAL A 51 -0.34 -10.31 30.28
CA VAL A 51 -0.37 -8.86 30.36
C VAL A 51 -0.22 -8.28 28.95
N LEU A 52 -1.18 -7.46 28.55
CA LEU A 52 -1.17 -6.76 27.27
C LEU A 52 -0.88 -5.28 27.50
N GLN A 53 -0.03 -4.72 26.64
CA GLN A 53 0.28 -3.30 26.63
C GLN A 53 -0.58 -2.56 25.61
N PRO A 54 -0.80 -1.25 25.73
CA PRO A 54 -1.53 -0.48 24.74
C PRO A 54 -0.85 -0.56 23.37
N VAL A 55 -1.58 -1.07 22.38
CA VAL A 55 -1.14 -1.15 20.99
C VAL A 55 -2.11 -0.39 20.12
N ARG A 56 -1.59 0.52 19.30
CA ARG A 56 -2.39 1.33 18.39
C ARG A 56 -2.07 1.01 16.94
N LEU A 57 -3.09 0.95 16.12
CA LEU A 57 -2.94 0.86 14.67
C LEU A 57 -3.18 2.24 14.06
N LYS A 58 -2.14 2.82 13.49
CA LYS A 58 -2.15 4.13 12.85
C LYS A 58 -2.19 3.99 11.34
N LEU A 59 -2.99 4.85 10.66
CA LEU A 59 -3.25 4.79 9.22
C LEU A 59 -3.01 6.14 8.55
N ASP A 60 -2.24 6.13 7.46
CA ASP A 60 -2.09 7.25 6.51
C ASP A 60 -2.75 6.88 5.18
N PRO A 61 -4.02 7.25 4.94
CA PRO A 61 -4.77 6.89 3.74
C PRO A 61 -4.32 7.71 2.53
N GLY A 62 -3.55 7.13 1.61
CA GLY A 62 -3.22 7.74 0.32
C GLY A 62 -4.10 7.29 -0.84
N SER A 63 -3.92 7.85 -2.02
CA SER A 63 -4.70 7.52 -3.22
C SER A 63 -4.34 6.16 -3.83
N LYS A 64 -3.08 5.83 -3.88
CA LYS A 64 -2.51 4.58 -4.42
C LYS A 64 -2.12 3.61 -3.33
N THR A 65 -1.60 4.14 -2.23
CA THR A 65 -1.06 3.38 -1.10
C THR A 65 -1.62 3.94 0.20
N THR A 66 -1.99 3.06 1.12
CA THR A 66 -2.29 3.41 2.50
C THR A 66 -1.15 2.91 3.38
N GLY A 67 -0.49 3.81 4.09
CA GLY A 67 0.49 3.46 5.12
C GLY A 67 -0.21 2.98 6.38
N MET A 68 0.36 1.97 7.03
CA MET A 68 -0.10 1.48 8.32
C MET A 68 1.09 1.23 9.23
N ALA A 69 0.98 1.64 10.48
CA ALA A 69 1.96 1.36 11.52
C ALA A 69 1.26 0.73 12.71
N LEU A 70 1.70 -0.45 13.10
CA LEU A 70 1.32 -1.05 14.37
C LEU A 70 2.34 -0.60 15.40
N VAL A 71 1.91 0.11 16.41
CA VAL A 71 2.79 0.74 17.39
C VAL A 71 2.36 0.43 18.81
N ARG A 72 3.33 0.38 19.70
CA ARG A 72 3.12 0.42 21.14
C ARG A 72 3.36 1.84 21.60
N GLU A 73 2.41 2.41 22.31
CA GLU A 73 2.52 3.73 22.89
C GLU A 73 2.84 3.63 24.39
N SER A 74 3.71 4.49 24.86
CA SER A 74 4.00 4.69 26.28
C SER A 74 4.14 6.17 26.57
N GLU A 75 3.66 6.57 27.73
CA GLU A 75 3.79 7.92 28.26
C GLU A 75 4.73 7.87 29.47
N ALA A 76 5.63 8.82 29.54
CA ALA A 76 6.45 9.09 30.71
C ALA A 76 6.21 10.54 31.11
N VAL A 77 6.07 10.80 32.40
CA VAL A 77 5.99 12.13 32.93
C VAL A 77 7.36 12.53 33.45
N ASP A 78 7.89 13.65 32.99
CA ASP A 78 9.08 14.23 33.58
C ASP A 78 8.70 14.75 34.97
N THR A 79 9.29 14.16 35.99
CA THR A 79 9.02 14.52 37.39
C THR A 79 9.47 15.93 37.77
N ALA A 80 10.41 16.52 37.04
CA ALA A 80 10.90 17.85 37.27
C ALA A 80 10.06 18.96 36.63
N THR A 81 9.57 18.73 35.43
CA THR A 81 8.82 19.71 34.63
C THR A 81 7.31 19.44 34.58
N GLY A 82 6.86 18.24 34.95
CA GLY A 82 5.47 17.80 34.79
C GLY A 82 5.07 17.53 33.31
N GLU A 83 6.00 17.65 32.39
CA GLU A 83 5.71 17.40 30.95
C GLU A 83 5.51 15.92 30.65
N VAL A 84 4.48 15.66 29.84
CA VAL A 84 4.17 14.29 29.38
C VAL A 84 4.94 14.01 28.10
N PHE A 85 5.89 13.10 28.16
CA PHE A 85 6.67 12.63 27.03
C PHE A 85 6.02 11.37 26.42
N ARG A 86 5.63 11.43 25.17
CA ARG A 86 4.97 10.33 24.45
C ARG A 86 5.93 9.63 23.50
N LYS A 87 6.21 8.39 23.82
CA LYS A 87 7.08 7.50 23.07
C LYS A 87 6.28 6.49 22.27
N VAL A 88 6.61 6.36 21.00
CA VAL A 88 6.02 5.40 20.06
C VAL A 88 7.08 4.39 19.66
N VAL A 89 6.84 3.11 19.96
CA VAL A 89 7.71 2.00 19.53
C VAL A 89 7.03 1.27 18.37
N VAL A 90 7.67 1.28 17.21
CA VAL A 90 7.14 0.64 16.00
C VAL A 90 7.31 -0.87 16.09
N LEU A 91 6.21 -1.62 16.05
CA LEU A 91 6.17 -3.06 16.04
C LEU A 91 6.17 -3.61 14.60
N MET A 92 5.42 -2.97 13.70
CA MET A 92 5.32 -3.38 12.30
C MET A 92 4.97 -2.19 11.40
N LEU A 93 5.64 -2.12 10.26
CA LEU A 93 5.32 -1.18 9.18
C LEU A 93 4.73 -1.91 7.98
N LEU A 94 3.68 -1.32 7.39
CA LEU A 94 2.99 -1.90 6.25
C LEU A 94 2.57 -0.82 5.25
N GLU A 95 2.70 -1.11 3.97
CA GLU A 95 2.17 -0.30 2.88
C GLU A 95 1.20 -1.11 2.03
N LEU A 96 -0.07 -0.71 2.08
CA LEU A 96 -1.16 -1.35 1.36
C LEU A 96 -1.37 -0.67 0.01
N GLN A 97 -0.96 -1.32 -1.06
CA GLN A 97 -1.14 -0.85 -2.43
C GLN A 97 -2.52 -1.23 -2.96
N HIS A 98 -3.33 -0.23 -3.29
CA HIS A 98 -4.68 -0.40 -3.80
C HIS A 98 -4.70 -0.69 -5.29
N ARG A 99 -5.69 -1.46 -5.75
CA ARG A 99 -5.93 -1.71 -7.17
C ARG A 99 -7.09 -0.87 -7.77
N GLY A 100 -7.43 0.25 -7.13
CA GLY A 100 -8.54 1.11 -7.57
C GLY A 100 -8.42 1.54 -9.02
N TYR A 101 -7.22 1.90 -9.47
CA TYR A 101 -6.96 2.24 -10.89
C TYR A 101 -7.23 1.07 -11.83
N ALA A 102 -6.75 -0.12 -11.51
CA ALA A 102 -7.01 -1.32 -12.32
C ALA A 102 -8.52 -1.64 -12.41
N ILE A 103 -9.26 -1.42 -11.32
CA ILE A 103 -10.73 -1.58 -11.32
C ILE A 103 -11.38 -0.55 -12.25
N ARG A 104 -10.98 0.73 -12.15
CA ARG A 104 -11.48 1.80 -13.02
C ARG A 104 -11.21 1.48 -14.48
N ASP A 105 -9.98 1.09 -14.81
CA ASP A 105 -9.57 0.82 -16.18
C ASP A 105 -10.32 -0.39 -16.77
N ALA A 106 -10.50 -1.45 -15.98
CA ALA A 106 -11.33 -2.59 -16.37
C ALA A 106 -12.80 -2.22 -16.61
N LEU A 107 -13.37 -1.32 -15.81
CA LEU A 107 -14.73 -0.81 -16.03
C LEU A 107 -14.82 0.07 -17.29
N THR A 108 -13.81 0.88 -17.56
CA THR A 108 -13.70 1.70 -18.77
C THR A 108 -13.62 0.83 -20.02
N GLN A 109 -12.77 -0.21 -20.01
CA GLN A 109 -12.68 -1.19 -21.09
C GLN A 109 -14.02 -1.90 -21.35
N ARG A 110 -14.70 -2.36 -20.28
CA ARG A 110 -16.05 -2.96 -20.43
C ARG A 110 -17.07 -2.01 -21.04
N ARG A 111 -16.98 -0.70 -20.69
CA ARG A 111 -17.83 0.34 -21.30
C ARG A 111 -17.50 0.51 -22.78
N ALA A 112 -16.23 0.56 -23.17
CA ALA A 112 -15.77 0.68 -24.54
C ALA A 112 -16.24 -0.53 -25.39
N PHE A 113 -16.03 -1.76 -24.89
CA PHE A 113 -16.51 -2.96 -25.59
C PHE A 113 -18.02 -3.01 -25.73
N ARG A 114 -18.80 -2.60 -24.73
CA ARG A 114 -20.25 -2.50 -24.84
C ARG A 114 -20.68 -1.47 -25.87
N ARG A 115 -20.03 -0.30 -25.90
CA ARG A 115 -20.30 0.72 -26.92
C ARG A 115 -20.04 0.19 -28.32
N ARG A 116 -18.87 -0.42 -28.54
CA ARG A 116 -18.50 -0.99 -29.84
C ARG A 116 -19.49 -2.08 -30.31
N ARG A 117 -19.89 -2.99 -29.45
CA ARG A 117 -20.88 -4.03 -29.81
C ARG A 117 -22.24 -3.46 -30.15
N ARG A 118 -22.60 -2.29 -29.65
CA ARG A 118 -23.89 -1.63 -29.86
C ARG A 118 -23.87 -0.59 -30.97
N SER A 119 -22.72 -0.20 -31.49
CA SER A 119 -22.59 0.86 -32.50
C SER A 119 -23.27 0.54 -33.83
N LYS A 120 -23.43 -0.72 -34.17
CA LYS A 120 -24.09 -1.19 -35.40
C LYS A 120 -25.53 -1.70 -35.17
N LEU A 121 -26.05 -1.56 -33.95
CA LEU A 121 -27.40 -1.96 -33.62
C LEU A 121 -28.36 -0.78 -33.72
N ARG A 122 -29.65 -1.05 -33.89
CA ARG A 122 -30.69 -0.01 -33.81
C ARG A 122 -30.54 0.77 -32.53
N TYR A 123 -30.79 2.08 -32.63
CA TYR A 123 -30.78 2.98 -31.48
C TYR A 123 -31.70 2.44 -30.39
N ARG A 124 -31.15 2.38 -29.18
CA ARG A 124 -31.90 2.10 -27.96
C ARG A 124 -31.70 3.27 -27.01
N PRO A 125 -32.79 3.79 -26.39
CA PRO A 125 -32.66 4.85 -25.41
C PRO A 125 -31.63 4.51 -24.34
N ALA A 126 -30.88 5.49 -23.91
CA ALA A 126 -29.94 5.35 -22.82
C ALA A 126 -30.70 4.99 -21.54
N ARG A 127 -30.26 3.92 -20.81
CA ARG A 127 -30.90 3.49 -19.57
C ARG A 127 -30.20 3.98 -18.32
N PHE A 128 -29.13 4.75 -18.46
CA PHE A 128 -28.30 5.18 -17.34
C PHE A 128 -28.82 6.44 -16.65
N ASP A 129 -29.66 7.21 -17.31
CA ASP A 129 -30.19 8.48 -16.77
C ASP A 129 -31.19 8.23 -15.63
N ASN A 130 -31.75 7.02 -15.54
CA ASN A 130 -32.72 6.61 -14.52
C ASN A 130 -32.08 5.86 -13.35
N ARG A 131 -30.74 5.86 -13.20
CA ARG A 131 -30.09 5.19 -12.08
C ARG A 131 -29.97 6.12 -10.88
N THR A 132 -30.89 5.97 -9.96
CA THR A 132 -30.74 6.52 -8.60
C THR A 132 -29.65 5.76 -7.86
N ARG A 133 -28.73 6.46 -7.23
CA ARG A 133 -27.71 5.90 -6.37
C ARG A 133 -28.08 6.18 -4.92
N ALA A 134 -27.89 5.20 -4.04
CA ALA A 134 -28.08 5.39 -2.62
C ALA A 134 -27.14 6.47 -2.08
N GLU A 135 -27.56 7.15 -1.03
CA GLU A 135 -26.72 8.11 -0.33
C GLU A 135 -25.40 7.45 0.12
N GLY A 136 -24.30 8.18 0.02
CA GLY A 136 -22.98 7.65 0.35
C GLY A 136 -22.41 6.61 -0.63
N TRP A 137 -23.06 6.39 -1.78
CA TRP A 137 -22.54 5.48 -2.79
C TRP A 137 -21.16 5.92 -3.29
N LEU A 138 -20.21 4.99 -3.29
CA LEU A 138 -18.89 5.20 -3.88
C LEU A 138 -18.73 4.39 -5.18
N ALA A 139 -17.99 4.96 -6.13
CA ALA A 139 -17.59 4.22 -7.31
C ALA A 139 -16.81 2.95 -6.91
N PRO A 140 -16.92 1.80 -7.64
CA PRO A 140 -16.28 0.54 -7.24
C PRO A 140 -14.77 0.62 -7.00
N SER A 141 -14.07 1.53 -7.68
CA SER A 141 -12.65 1.80 -7.47
C SER A 141 -12.36 2.51 -6.15
N LEU A 142 -13.27 3.37 -5.70
CA LEU A 142 -13.18 4.09 -4.43
C LEU A 142 -13.64 3.19 -3.27
N GLN A 143 -14.76 2.50 -3.44
CA GLN A 143 -15.25 1.53 -2.44
C GLN A 143 -14.19 0.47 -2.14
N HIS A 144 -13.51 -0.04 -3.18
CA HIS A 144 -12.41 -0.99 -3.00
C HIS A 144 -11.30 -0.47 -2.06
N ARG A 145 -10.97 0.83 -2.09
CA ARG A 145 -9.96 1.40 -1.18
C ARG A 145 -10.41 1.30 0.27
N VAL A 146 -11.64 1.69 0.55
CA VAL A 146 -12.23 1.59 1.89
C VAL A 146 -12.27 0.14 2.36
N ASP A 147 -12.83 -0.75 1.55
CA ASP A 147 -12.99 -2.17 1.89
C ASP A 147 -11.65 -2.86 2.13
N THR A 148 -10.65 -2.56 1.29
CA THR A 148 -9.31 -3.16 1.39
C THR A 148 -8.59 -2.66 2.65
N THR A 149 -8.69 -1.38 2.96
CA THR A 149 -8.13 -0.80 4.19
C THR A 149 -8.79 -1.44 5.41
N MET A 150 -10.11 -1.50 5.45
CA MET A 150 -10.84 -2.13 6.55
C MET A 150 -10.56 -3.63 6.69
N ALA A 151 -10.38 -4.33 5.57
CA ALA A 151 -9.97 -5.74 5.60
C ALA A 151 -8.61 -5.92 6.28
N TRP A 152 -7.66 -5.00 6.08
CA TRP A 152 -6.36 -5.03 6.73
C TRP A 152 -6.41 -4.60 8.18
N VAL A 153 -7.20 -3.58 8.54
CA VAL A 153 -7.46 -3.22 9.93
C VAL A 153 -7.97 -4.43 10.71
N ARG A 154 -9.03 -5.08 10.23
CA ARG A 154 -9.60 -6.29 10.87
C ARG A 154 -8.62 -7.46 10.93
N ARG A 155 -7.71 -7.61 9.96
CA ARG A 155 -6.67 -8.64 9.97
C ARG A 155 -5.63 -8.36 11.05
N LEU A 156 -5.13 -7.13 11.13
CA LEU A 156 -4.14 -6.74 12.13
C LEU A 156 -4.71 -6.84 13.54
N GLN A 157 -5.98 -6.48 13.76
CA GLN A 157 -6.67 -6.68 15.04
C GLN A 157 -6.79 -8.17 15.45
N ARG A 158 -6.88 -9.07 14.47
CA ARG A 158 -6.88 -10.53 14.77
C ARG A 158 -5.51 -11.07 15.09
N TRP A 159 -4.44 -10.36 14.73
CA TRP A 159 -3.07 -10.84 14.91
C TRP A 159 -2.27 -10.05 15.95
N ALA A 160 -2.74 -8.88 16.33
CA ALA A 160 -2.15 -8.04 17.34
C ALA A 160 -3.24 -7.45 18.25
N PRO A 161 -2.98 -7.29 19.56
CA PRO A 161 -3.96 -6.83 20.54
C PRO A 161 -4.16 -5.31 20.46
N ALA A 162 -4.63 -4.81 19.31
CA ALA A 162 -4.87 -3.38 19.10
C ALA A 162 -6.00 -2.89 19.99
N THR A 163 -5.74 -1.86 20.81
CA THR A 163 -6.66 -1.20 21.74
C THR A 163 -7.19 0.12 21.21
N GLY A 164 -6.57 0.68 20.15
CA GLY A 164 -6.98 1.94 19.55
C GLY A 164 -6.60 2.05 18.10
N LEU A 165 -7.25 2.95 17.39
CA LEU A 165 -7.00 3.28 15.99
C LEU A 165 -6.64 4.76 15.88
N SER A 166 -5.79 5.12 14.91
CA SER A 166 -5.59 6.51 14.51
C SER A 166 -5.63 6.61 13.01
N THR A 167 -6.23 7.66 12.47
CA THR A 167 -6.27 7.87 11.02
C THR A 167 -6.03 9.33 10.68
N MET A 168 -5.29 9.54 9.60
CA MET A 168 -5.17 10.88 9.04
C MET A 168 -6.47 11.24 8.31
N LEU A 169 -7.04 12.39 8.65
CA LEU A 169 -8.26 12.90 8.05
C LEU A 169 -7.99 14.24 7.36
N HIS A 170 -7.09 14.22 6.37
CA HIS A 170 -6.83 15.40 5.56
C HIS A 170 -7.79 15.52 4.37
N ARG A 171 -7.94 16.72 3.88
CA ARG A 171 -8.75 17.06 2.71
C ARG A 171 -7.91 17.91 1.77
N PHE A 172 -7.93 17.58 0.49
CA PHE A 172 -7.36 18.44 -0.54
C PHE A 172 -8.40 19.47 -0.99
N ASP A 173 -8.04 20.72 -0.95
CA ASP A 173 -8.83 21.79 -1.56
C ASP A 173 -8.63 21.75 -3.07
N THR A 174 -9.54 21.07 -3.76
CA THR A 174 -9.46 20.93 -5.21
C THR A 174 -9.77 22.22 -5.95
N GLN A 175 -10.48 23.16 -5.34
CA GLN A 175 -10.77 24.48 -5.93
C GLN A 175 -9.53 25.36 -5.88
N ALA A 176 -8.91 25.49 -4.71
CA ALA A 176 -7.65 26.23 -4.57
C ALA A 176 -6.49 25.60 -5.38
N LEU A 177 -6.47 24.29 -5.58
CA LEU A 177 -5.49 23.62 -6.45
C LEU A 177 -5.69 23.99 -7.94
N GLN A 178 -6.92 24.28 -8.37
CA GLN A 178 -7.23 24.69 -9.74
C GLN A 178 -7.15 26.20 -9.93
N ASN A 179 -7.58 26.97 -8.94
CA ASN A 179 -7.58 28.42 -8.95
C ASN A 179 -7.02 28.96 -7.61
N PRO A 180 -5.72 29.22 -7.52
CA PRO A 180 -5.08 29.69 -6.28
C PRO A 180 -5.56 31.06 -5.79
N GLU A 181 -6.15 31.86 -6.66
CA GLU A 181 -6.59 33.22 -6.36
C GLU A 181 -8.01 33.27 -5.75
N ILE A 182 -8.65 32.11 -5.61
CA ILE A 182 -9.99 32.00 -5.03
C ILE A 182 -9.99 32.45 -3.56
N SER A 183 -10.86 33.35 -3.18
CA SER A 183 -10.89 33.94 -1.85
C SER A 183 -12.32 34.16 -1.33
N GLY A 184 -12.47 34.37 -0.01
CA GLY A 184 -13.74 34.72 0.61
C GLY A 184 -14.83 33.65 0.49
N THR A 185 -16.04 34.07 0.17
CA THR A 185 -17.22 33.19 0.03
C THR A 185 -17.11 32.20 -1.14
N GLU A 186 -16.27 32.46 -2.12
CA GLU A 186 -15.97 31.54 -3.20
C GLU A 186 -15.14 30.35 -2.74
N CYS A 187 -14.38 30.52 -1.66
CA CYS A 187 -13.53 29.49 -1.06
C CYS A 187 -14.16 28.99 0.23
N GLN A 188 -14.89 27.90 0.19
CA GLN A 188 -15.47 27.28 1.40
C GLN A 188 -14.43 26.58 2.29
N GLN A 189 -13.13 26.76 2.05
CA GLN A 189 -12.06 26.01 2.67
C GLN A 189 -10.87 26.93 2.94
N GLY A 190 -10.64 27.23 4.21
CA GLY A 190 -9.49 28.03 4.64
C GLY A 190 -8.29 27.20 5.11
N THR A 191 -7.15 27.86 5.32
CA THR A 191 -5.99 27.57 6.20
C THR A 191 -4.95 26.51 5.82
N LEU A 192 -5.17 25.59 4.87
CA LEU A 192 -4.16 24.58 4.48
C LEU A 192 -3.57 24.81 3.07
N PHE A 193 -3.79 25.99 2.51
CA PHE A 193 -3.20 26.41 1.23
C PHE A 193 -1.68 26.27 1.26
N GLY A 194 -1.08 25.78 0.21
CA GLY A 194 0.36 25.53 0.13
C GLY A 194 0.81 24.16 0.68
N TYR A 195 0.26 23.72 1.80
CA TYR A 195 0.53 22.37 2.33
C TYR A 195 -0.16 21.29 1.49
N GLU A 196 -1.44 21.47 1.20
CA GLU A 196 -2.19 20.53 0.36
C GLU A 196 -1.65 20.45 -1.06
N VAL A 197 -1.21 21.57 -1.63
CA VAL A 197 -0.55 21.64 -2.94
C VAL A 197 0.71 20.76 -2.93
N ARG A 198 1.55 20.90 -1.91
CA ARG A 198 2.79 20.13 -1.82
C ARG A 198 2.54 18.63 -1.70
N GLU A 199 1.60 18.20 -0.85
CA GLU A 199 1.27 16.77 -0.70
C GLU A 199 0.63 16.22 -1.98
N TYR A 200 -0.21 17.00 -2.64
CA TYR A 200 -0.76 16.63 -3.93
C TYR A 200 0.34 16.43 -4.99
N LEU A 201 1.31 17.35 -5.05
CA LEU A 201 2.42 17.26 -6.00
C LEU A 201 3.33 16.08 -5.67
N LEU A 202 3.60 15.80 -4.38
CA LEU A 202 4.36 14.62 -3.96
C LEU A 202 3.71 13.32 -4.44
N GLU A 203 2.39 13.22 -4.34
CA GLU A 203 1.65 12.06 -4.83
C GLU A 203 1.62 12.02 -6.37
N LYS A 204 1.40 13.16 -7.02
CA LYS A 204 1.34 13.29 -8.48
C LYS A 204 2.65 12.88 -9.15
N TRP A 205 3.78 13.31 -8.59
CA TRP A 205 5.11 13.11 -9.15
C TRP A 205 5.84 11.90 -8.56
N GLY A 206 5.16 11.09 -7.75
CA GLY A 206 5.72 9.87 -7.17
C GLY A 206 6.89 10.10 -6.22
N ARG A 207 6.94 11.27 -5.58
CA ARG A 207 7.99 11.68 -4.63
C ARG A 207 9.40 11.74 -5.21
N LYS A 208 9.48 12.03 -6.51
CA LYS A 208 10.75 12.15 -7.26
C LYS A 208 10.89 13.52 -7.86
N CYS A 209 12.13 13.92 -8.10
CA CYS A 209 12.42 15.10 -8.92
C CYS A 209 11.92 14.87 -10.35
N ALA A 210 11.09 15.78 -10.88
CA ALA A 210 10.58 15.66 -12.24
C ALA A 210 11.69 15.78 -13.30
N TYR A 211 12.81 16.40 -12.94
CA TYR A 211 13.91 16.74 -13.84
C TYR A 211 15.07 15.72 -13.87
N CYS A 212 15.27 14.95 -12.81
CA CYS A 212 16.38 13.97 -12.77
C CYS A 212 16.02 12.65 -12.12
N ASP A 213 14.74 12.44 -11.74
CA ASP A 213 14.22 11.28 -11.05
C ASP A 213 14.87 10.99 -9.67
N ALA A 214 15.65 11.93 -9.10
CA ALA A 214 16.25 11.77 -7.78
C ALA A 214 15.16 11.53 -6.73
N GLU A 215 15.35 10.47 -5.94
CA GLU A 215 14.53 10.09 -4.81
C GLU A 215 15.26 10.42 -3.49
N HIS A 216 14.54 10.39 -2.37
CA HIS A 216 15.10 10.54 -1.02
C HIS A 216 15.89 11.85 -0.79
N THR A 217 15.64 12.87 -1.61
CA THR A 217 16.21 14.22 -1.49
C THR A 217 15.11 15.22 -1.15
N PRO A 218 15.42 16.34 -0.49
CA PRO A 218 14.47 17.43 -0.31
C PRO A 218 13.98 17.92 -1.67
N LEU A 219 12.66 17.91 -1.87
CA LEU A 219 12.03 18.38 -3.10
C LEU A 219 11.39 19.74 -2.85
N THR A 220 11.59 20.67 -3.76
CA THR A 220 10.95 21.99 -3.80
C THR A 220 9.85 22.01 -4.86
N ILE A 221 8.87 22.89 -4.66
CA ILE A 221 7.88 23.18 -5.70
C ILE A 221 8.54 24.12 -6.72
N ASP A 222 8.43 23.77 -8.00
CA ASP A 222 8.92 24.57 -9.09
C ASP A 222 7.82 24.80 -10.14
N HIS A 223 7.88 25.93 -10.82
CA HIS A 223 6.94 26.32 -11.87
C HIS A 223 7.41 25.78 -13.22
N ILE A 224 6.57 25.03 -13.91
CA ILE A 224 6.83 24.53 -15.27
C ILE A 224 7.06 25.73 -16.20
N HIS A 225 6.13 26.70 -16.19
CA HIS A 225 6.29 28.01 -16.78
C HIS A 225 6.54 29.04 -15.66
N PRO A 226 7.68 29.74 -15.64
CA PRO A 226 8.09 30.59 -14.53
C PRO A 226 7.12 31.74 -14.23
N ARG A 227 6.96 32.09 -12.95
CA ARG A 227 6.13 33.25 -12.54
C ARG A 227 6.61 34.57 -13.17
N SER A 228 7.92 34.76 -13.29
CA SER A 228 8.54 35.93 -13.91
C SER A 228 8.18 36.08 -15.39
N LYS A 229 7.71 35.00 -16.03
CA LYS A 229 7.25 35.00 -17.43
C LYS A 229 5.71 34.86 -17.54
N GLY A 230 4.95 35.13 -16.45
CA GLY A 230 3.48 35.05 -16.45
C GLY A 230 2.93 33.66 -16.05
N GLY A 231 3.74 32.78 -15.52
CA GLY A 231 3.30 31.44 -15.03
C GLY A 231 2.41 31.55 -13.79
N SER A 232 1.32 30.79 -13.77
CA SER A 232 0.35 30.74 -12.67
C SER A 232 0.75 29.75 -11.57
N ASP A 233 0.22 29.93 -10.35
CA ASP A 233 0.36 29.01 -9.23
C ASP A 233 -0.60 27.79 -9.30
N ARG A 234 -1.29 27.62 -10.41
CA ARG A 234 -2.16 26.46 -10.64
C ARG A 234 -1.36 25.16 -10.59
N VAL A 235 -1.90 24.15 -9.98
CA VAL A 235 -1.25 22.84 -9.85
C VAL A 235 -0.89 22.18 -11.19
N SER A 236 -1.54 22.62 -12.28
CA SER A 236 -1.18 22.26 -13.66
C SER A 236 0.14 22.88 -14.12
N ASN A 237 0.58 23.98 -13.51
CA ASN A 237 1.85 24.64 -13.78
C ASN A 237 2.94 24.34 -12.74
N LEU A 238 2.67 23.46 -11.78
CA LEU A 238 3.60 23.13 -10.69
C LEU A 238 4.15 21.71 -10.82
N THR A 239 5.43 21.58 -10.48
CA THR A 239 6.14 20.31 -10.44
C THR A 239 7.01 20.21 -9.18
N LEU A 240 7.70 19.10 -9.01
CA LEU A 240 8.68 18.91 -7.93
C LEU A 240 10.08 18.82 -8.51
N ALA A 241 10.99 19.57 -7.92
CA ALA A 241 12.40 19.58 -8.28
C ALA A 241 13.28 19.37 -7.04
N CYS A 242 14.39 18.66 -7.17
CA CYS A 242 15.46 18.72 -6.19
C CYS A 242 16.17 20.07 -6.26
N PHE A 243 16.79 20.49 -5.17
CA PHE A 243 17.43 21.78 -5.09
C PHE A 243 18.42 22.08 -6.23
N PRO A 244 19.34 21.15 -6.62
CA PRO A 244 20.26 21.39 -7.74
C PRO A 244 19.54 21.59 -9.10
N CYS A 245 18.48 20.83 -9.36
CA CYS A 245 17.72 20.98 -10.62
C CYS A 245 16.91 22.28 -10.64
N ASN A 246 16.33 22.66 -9.50
CA ASN A 246 15.60 23.92 -9.38
C ASN A 246 16.50 25.13 -9.61
N GLN A 247 17.69 25.14 -9.01
CA GLN A 247 18.69 26.19 -9.26
C GLN A 247 19.15 26.24 -10.70
N ARG A 248 19.50 25.08 -11.30
CA ARG A 248 19.90 25.03 -12.72
C ARG A 248 18.84 25.48 -13.69
N LYS A 249 17.57 25.18 -13.41
CA LYS A 249 16.45 25.64 -14.22
C LYS A 249 16.22 27.14 -14.06
N SER A 250 16.28 27.66 -12.83
CA SER A 250 16.05 29.08 -12.51
C SER A 250 14.75 29.60 -13.16
N ASN A 251 14.79 30.69 -13.86
CA ASN A 251 13.66 31.33 -14.56
C ASN A 251 13.47 30.89 -16.02
N ARG A 252 14.10 29.77 -16.44
CA ARG A 252 13.87 29.20 -17.77
C ARG A 252 12.56 28.40 -17.82
N ASP A 253 11.92 28.43 -18.98
CA ASP A 253 10.79 27.53 -19.24
C ASP A 253 11.26 26.07 -19.23
N VAL A 254 10.37 25.14 -18.90
CA VAL A 254 10.71 23.71 -18.87
C VAL A 254 11.14 23.21 -20.25
N ALA A 255 10.57 23.76 -21.32
CA ALA A 255 10.93 23.39 -22.68
C ALA A 255 12.37 23.82 -23.02
N GLU A 256 12.78 25.01 -22.60
CA GLU A 256 14.15 25.52 -22.73
C GLU A 256 15.14 24.68 -21.89
N PHE A 257 14.74 24.38 -20.63
CA PHE A 257 15.58 23.64 -19.72
C PHE A 257 15.81 22.17 -20.12
N LEU A 258 14.79 21.53 -20.72
CA LEU A 258 14.83 20.14 -21.16
C LEU A 258 14.92 19.99 -22.69
N ALA A 259 15.49 20.98 -23.40
CA ALA A 259 15.66 20.91 -24.84
C ALA A 259 16.42 19.63 -25.29
N ASN A 260 17.37 19.18 -24.47
CA ASN A 260 18.16 17.98 -24.73
C ASN A 260 17.53 16.67 -24.21
N ASP A 261 16.34 16.72 -23.55
CA ASP A 261 15.62 15.54 -23.06
C ASP A 261 14.12 15.60 -23.43
N PRO A 262 13.79 15.40 -24.71
CA PRO A 262 12.41 15.49 -25.20
C PRO A 262 11.49 14.43 -24.58
N ARG A 263 12.02 13.27 -24.15
CA ARG A 263 11.23 12.23 -23.48
C ARG A 263 10.74 12.71 -22.11
N ARG A 264 11.61 13.37 -21.37
CA ARG A 264 11.29 13.93 -20.05
C ARG A 264 10.33 15.11 -20.18
N LEU A 265 10.56 16.00 -21.14
CA LEU A 265 9.65 17.09 -21.45
C LEU A 265 8.23 16.58 -21.74
N ALA A 266 8.10 15.59 -22.63
CA ALA A 266 6.80 14.99 -22.96
C ALA A 266 6.10 14.38 -21.73
N ARG A 267 6.85 13.73 -20.82
CA ARG A 267 6.33 13.21 -19.56
C ARG A 267 5.78 14.33 -18.65
N ILE A 268 6.50 15.43 -18.54
CA ILE A 268 6.08 16.59 -17.75
C ILE A 268 4.82 17.22 -18.36
N GLU A 269 4.78 17.43 -19.65
CA GLU A 269 3.61 17.99 -20.33
C GLU A 269 2.37 17.08 -20.23
N ALA A 270 2.54 15.79 -20.34
CA ALA A 270 1.45 14.82 -20.11
C ALA A 270 0.93 14.89 -18.65
N SER A 271 1.83 15.02 -17.69
CA SER A 271 1.48 15.17 -16.27
C SER A 271 0.83 16.50 -15.95
N ARG A 272 1.24 17.58 -16.63
CA ARG A 272 0.64 18.92 -16.52
C ARG A 272 -0.88 18.87 -16.80
N LYS A 273 -1.29 18.15 -17.83
CA LYS A 273 -2.69 17.99 -18.23
C LYS A 273 -3.45 16.92 -17.43
N ALA A 274 -2.78 16.21 -16.51
CA ALA A 274 -3.42 15.16 -15.73
C ALA A 274 -4.47 15.75 -14.77
N PRO A 275 -5.70 15.19 -14.73
CA PRO A 275 -6.73 15.68 -13.84
C PRO A 275 -6.42 15.35 -12.36
N LEU A 276 -7.00 16.12 -11.44
CA LEU A 276 -6.85 15.99 -9.97
C LEU A 276 -7.50 14.70 -9.40
N LYS A 277 -7.26 13.56 -10.04
CA LYS A 277 -7.92 12.28 -9.71
C LYS A 277 -7.52 11.75 -8.34
N ASP A 278 -6.29 11.96 -7.93
CA ASP A 278 -5.76 11.43 -6.67
C ASP A 278 -6.32 12.20 -5.48
N ALA A 279 -6.30 13.53 -5.52
CA ALA A 279 -6.91 14.38 -4.49
C ALA A 279 -8.41 14.11 -4.36
N THR A 280 -9.14 14.04 -5.48
CA THR A 280 -10.57 13.70 -5.51
C THR A 280 -10.84 12.31 -4.92
N ALA A 281 -9.98 11.33 -5.21
CA ALA A 281 -10.13 9.99 -4.67
C ALA A 281 -9.96 9.95 -3.14
N VAL A 282 -9.00 10.68 -2.58
CA VAL A 282 -8.80 10.79 -1.13
C VAL A 282 -10.01 11.50 -0.49
N ASN A 283 -10.39 12.66 -1.03
CA ASN A 283 -11.53 13.43 -0.52
C ASN A 283 -12.83 12.61 -0.47
N SER A 284 -13.12 11.86 -1.55
CA SER A 284 -14.35 11.07 -1.66
C SER A 284 -14.39 9.89 -0.69
N THR A 285 -13.24 9.35 -0.30
CA THR A 285 -13.20 8.15 0.55
C THR A 285 -12.95 8.42 2.03
N ARG A 286 -12.48 9.63 2.40
CA ARG A 286 -12.06 9.95 3.77
C ARG A 286 -13.16 9.72 4.82
N TRP A 287 -14.36 10.25 4.59
CA TRP A 287 -15.47 10.12 5.52
C TRP A 287 -16.06 8.71 5.57
N ALA A 288 -16.09 8.02 4.42
CA ALA A 288 -16.50 6.64 4.37
C ALA A 288 -15.54 5.74 5.16
N LEU A 289 -14.23 5.96 5.03
CA LEU A 289 -13.23 5.25 5.81
C LEU A 289 -13.36 5.55 7.30
N TRP A 290 -13.46 6.82 7.67
CA TRP A 290 -13.60 7.24 9.06
C TRP A 290 -14.84 6.62 9.72
N ARG A 291 -16.02 6.69 9.08
CA ARG A 291 -17.24 6.04 9.59
C ARG A 291 -17.06 4.54 9.80
N ASN A 292 -16.38 3.86 8.87
CA ASN A 292 -16.11 2.43 9.02
C ASN A 292 -15.10 2.13 10.16
N LEU A 293 -14.12 3.01 10.40
CA LEU A 293 -13.20 2.88 11.52
C LEU A 293 -13.90 3.08 12.86
N VAL A 294 -14.75 4.09 12.99
CA VAL A 294 -15.56 4.32 14.19
C VAL A 294 -16.50 3.15 14.46
N ALA A 295 -17.17 2.64 13.43
CA ALA A 295 -18.06 1.48 13.54
C ALA A 295 -17.31 0.17 13.90
N ASN A 296 -15.98 0.19 13.92
CA ASN A 296 -15.18 -1.00 14.29
C ASN A 296 -15.12 -1.26 15.81
N GLY A 297 -15.61 -0.34 16.63
CA GLY A 297 -15.74 -0.51 18.09
C GLY A 297 -14.50 -0.14 18.91
N LEU A 298 -13.38 0.25 18.27
CA LEU A 298 -12.22 0.81 18.97
C LEU A 298 -12.23 2.35 18.88
N GLY A 299 -11.70 3.01 19.91
CA GLY A 299 -11.51 4.46 19.90
C GLY A 299 -10.64 4.90 18.70
N VAL A 300 -11.13 5.89 17.95
CA VAL A 300 -10.48 6.43 16.74
C VAL A 300 -9.98 7.84 17.00
N GLU A 301 -8.67 8.02 16.98
CA GLU A 301 -8.01 9.32 17.01
C GLU A 301 -7.83 9.85 15.59
N VAL A 302 -7.96 11.17 15.42
CA VAL A 302 -7.76 11.82 14.13
C VAL A 302 -6.50 12.66 14.17
N GLY A 303 -5.60 12.44 13.20
CA GLY A 303 -4.39 13.22 13.02
C GLY A 303 -4.48 14.20 11.84
N SER A 304 -3.75 15.31 11.94
CA SER A 304 -3.57 16.26 10.85
C SER A 304 -2.28 16.01 10.07
N GLY A 305 -2.30 16.28 8.77
CA GLY A 305 -1.13 16.16 7.91
C GLY A 305 0.00 17.11 8.29
N GLY A 306 -0.34 18.34 8.77
CA GLY A 306 0.63 19.33 9.23
C GLY A 306 1.44 18.83 10.42
N ARG A 307 0.75 18.36 11.47
CA ARG A 307 1.40 17.80 12.66
C ARG A 307 2.25 16.59 12.34
N THR A 308 1.73 15.67 11.52
CA THR A 308 2.47 14.48 11.10
C THR A 308 3.75 14.82 10.36
N LYS A 309 3.71 15.80 9.43
CA LYS A 309 4.89 16.28 8.73
C LYS A 309 5.91 16.89 9.70
N TRP A 310 5.46 17.74 10.63
CA TRP A 310 6.31 18.35 11.62
C TRP A 310 7.01 17.30 12.51
N ASN A 311 6.24 16.32 13.06
CA ASN A 311 6.79 15.21 13.83
C ASN A 311 7.86 14.45 13.04
N ARG A 312 7.55 14.07 11.79
CA ARG A 312 8.47 13.32 10.93
C ARG A 312 9.75 14.11 10.63
N GLN A 313 9.65 15.41 10.35
CA GLN A 313 10.81 16.26 10.07
C GLN A 313 11.67 16.46 11.31
N ARG A 314 11.06 16.76 12.46
CA ARG A 314 11.76 16.90 13.76
C ARG A 314 12.53 15.63 14.12
N LEU A 315 11.97 14.46 13.82
CA LEU A 315 12.59 13.16 14.09
C LEU A 315 13.51 12.69 12.94
N SER A 316 13.81 13.53 11.97
CA SER A 316 14.68 13.23 10.82
C SER A 316 14.31 11.93 10.09
N MET A 317 13.01 11.60 10.00
CA MET A 317 12.53 10.39 9.38
C MET A 317 12.21 10.63 7.88
N PRO A 318 12.54 9.68 6.98
CA PRO A 318 12.26 9.81 5.56
C PRO A 318 10.76 9.79 5.27
N LYS A 319 10.37 10.30 4.10
CA LYS A 319 8.97 10.33 3.67
C LYS A 319 8.53 8.97 3.14
N ALA A 320 7.65 8.30 3.89
CA ALA A 320 6.95 7.09 3.48
C ALA A 320 5.57 7.07 4.15
N HIS A 321 4.56 6.47 3.50
CA HIS A 321 3.21 6.43 4.07
C HIS A 321 3.14 5.70 5.42
N CYS A 322 3.88 4.61 5.56
CA CYS A 322 3.94 3.86 6.83
C CYS A 322 4.63 4.65 7.95
N LEU A 323 5.62 5.49 7.63
CA LEU A 323 6.30 6.37 8.59
C LEU A 323 5.45 7.58 8.95
N ASP A 324 4.72 8.15 7.99
CA ASP A 324 3.73 9.19 8.28
C ASP A 324 2.65 8.64 9.23
N ALA A 325 2.19 7.41 9.03
CA ALA A 325 1.29 6.76 9.96
C ALA A 325 1.91 6.65 11.38
N ALA A 326 3.17 6.25 11.50
CA ALA A 326 3.85 6.16 12.80
C ALA A 326 3.98 7.52 13.50
N CYS A 327 4.20 8.60 12.74
CA CYS A 327 4.37 9.96 13.24
C CYS A 327 3.06 10.70 13.53
N MET A 328 1.90 10.05 13.38
CA MET A 328 0.60 10.68 13.58
C MET A 328 0.28 10.90 15.05
N GLY A 329 -0.42 12.02 15.34
CA GLY A 329 -0.86 12.40 16.67
C GLY A 329 0.22 13.14 17.47
N HIS A 330 0.14 13.05 18.80
CA HIS A 330 1.13 13.60 19.71
C HIS A 330 2.25 12.58 19.88
N VAL A 331 3.44 12.87 19.37
CA VAL A 331 4.57 11.94 19.33
C VAL A 331 5.86 12.71 19.58
N ASP A 332 6.59 12.35 20.62
CA ASP A 332 7.85 13.00 20.97
C ASP A 332 9.04 12.20 20.49
N ALA A 333 8.95 10.86 20.52
CA ALA A 333 9.96 9.97 19.98
C ALA A 333 9.32 8.79 19.25
N VAL A 334 10.00 8.33 18.17
CA VAL A 334 9.63 7.11 17.44
C VAL A 334 10.83 6.18 17.41
N GLU A 335 10.69 5.02 18.04
CA GLU A 335 11.73 4.00 18.09
C GLU A 335 11.44 2.82 17.17
N SER A 336 12.48 2.07 16.84
CA SER A 336 12.40 0.84 16.04
C SER A 336 11.76 1.02 14.65
N TRP A 337 11.78 2.24 14.10
CA TRP A 337 11.21 2.52 12.78
C TRP A 337 12.13 2.08 11.63
N LYS A 338 13.44 1.94 11.88
CA LYS A 338 14.43 1.43 10.91
C LYS A 338 14.28 -0.08 10.76
N GLN A 339 13.18 -0.53 10.17
CA GLN A 339 12.88 -1.94 9.95
C GLN A 339 12.26 -2.15 8.56
N PRO A 340 12.23 -3.40 8.04
CA PRO A 340 11.58 -3.70 6.78
C PRO A 340 10.10 -3.36 6.79
N VAL A 341 9.62 -2.84 5.67
CA VAL A 341 8.21 -2.53 5.43
C VAL A 341 7.56 -3.67 4.66
N LEU A 342 6.48 -4.21 5.19
CA LEU A 342 5.67 -5.17 4.46
C LEU A 342 4.82 -4.45 3.42
N ALA A 343 5.21 -4.57 2.16
CA ALA A 343 4.40 -4.11 1.05
C ALA A 343 3.35 -5.16 0.70
N VAL A 344 2.10 -4.74 0.72
CA VAL A 344 0.92 -5.57 0.48
C VAL A 344 0.20 -5.06 -0.74
N LYS A 345 0.30 -5.77 -1.83
CA LYS A 345 -0.35 -5.40 -3.10
C LYS A 345 -1.70 -6.10 -3.23
N ALA A 346 -2.78 -5.34 -3.29
CA ALA A 346 -4.09 -5.91 -3.58
C ALA A 346 -4.12 -6.44 -5.02
N THR A 347 -4.23 -7.76 -5.17
CA THR A 347 -4.31 -8.43 -6.49
C THR A 347 -5.73 -8.87 -6.82
N GLY A 348 -6.59 -8.96 -5.80
CA GLY A 348 -7.90 -9.57 -5.88
C GLY A 348 -7.79 -11.10 -5.97
N ARG A 349 -8.93 -11.75 -6.04
CA ARG A 349 -9.02 -13.21 -6.12
C ARG A 349 -8.97 -13.74 -7.57
N GLY A 350 -8.32 -12.99 -8.44
CA GLY A 350 -8.29 -13.26 -9.87
C GLY A 350 -9.55 -12.83 -10.61
N SER A 351 -9.42 -12.70 -11.93
CA SER A 351 -10.55 -12.44 -12.81
C SER A 351 -11.37 -13.72 -12.93
N TYR A 352 -12.66 -13.63 -12.65
CA TYR A 352 -13.59 -14.69 -12.94
C TYR A 352 -14.07 -14.56 -14.40
N GLN A 353 -13.11 -14.61 -15.31
CA GLN A 353 -13.44 -14.58 -16.74
C GLN A 353 -13.92 -15.97 -17.16
N ARG A 354 -15.20 -16.11 -17.41
CA ARG A 354 -15.80 -17.36 -17.89
C ARG A 354 -15.63 -17.54 -19.39
N THR A 355 -15.40 -16.45 -20.11
CA THR A 355 -15.34 -16.40 -21.56
C THR A 355 -14.05 -15.74 -21.99
N ARG A 356 -13.31 -16.37 -22.89
CA ARG A 356 -12.23 -15.72 -23.61
C ARG A 356 -12.83 -14.77 -24.63
N LEU A 357 -12.34 -13.56 -24.68
CA LEU A 357 -12.81 -12.55 -25.61
C LEU A 357 -11.76 -12.26 -26.69
N THR A 358 -12.21 -11.90 -27.88
CA THR A 358 -11.38 -11.30 -28.92
C THR A 358 -10.94 -9.91 -28.51
N LYS A 359 -10.00 -9.29 -29.24
CA LYS A 359 -9.60 -7.88 -29.03
C LYS A 359 -10.79 -6.91 -29.12
N HIS A 360 -11.86 -7.31 -29.76
CA HIS A 360 -13.09 -6.52 -29.93
C HIS A 360 -14.17 -6.80 -28.88
N GLY A 361 -13.93 -7.71 -27.92
CA GLY A 361 -14.85 -8.05 -26.84
C GLY A 361 -15.90 -9.10 -27.20
N PHE A 362 -15.78 -9.81 -28.33
CA PHE A 362 -16.65 -10.91 -28.68
C PHE A 362 -16.19 -12.23 -28.04
N PRO A 363 -17.09 -13.14 -27.68
CA PRO A 363 -16.74 -14.45 -27.16
C PRO A 363 -15.88 -15.23 -28.16
N ARG A 364 -14.77 -15.82 -27.68
CA ARG A 364 -13.88 -16.70 -28.45
C ARG A 364 -13.84 -18.12 -27.90
N GLY A 365 -14.25 -18.31 -26.66
CA GLY A 365 -14.21 -19.57 -25.97
C GLY A 365 -14.49 -19.43 -24.50
N TYR A 366 -14.68 -20.54 -23.81
CA TYR A 366 -15.04 -20.57 -22.42
C TYR A 366 -13.87 -21.06 -21.57
N LEU A 367 -13.73 -20.49 -20.37
CA LEU A 367 -12.80 -20.92 -19.35
C LEU A 367 -13.51 -21.75 -18.28
N THR A 368 -12.77 -22.59 -17.60
CA THR A 368 -13.31 -23.35 -16.47
C THR A 368 -13.99 -22.44 -15.46
N ARG A 369 -15.13 -22.87 -14.93
CA ARG A 369 -15.86 -22.17 -13.87
C ARG A 369 -15.26 -22.42 -12.48
N ARG A 370 -14.48 -23.48 -12.32
CA ARG A 370 -13.88 -23.86 -11.03
C ARG A 370 -12.69 -22.96 -10.71
N LYS A 371 -12.64 -22.45 -9.49
CA LYS A 371 -11.52 -21.63 -8.99
C LYS A 371 -10.41 -22.44 -8.34
N SER A 372 -10.67 -23.69 -8.04
CA SER A 372 -9.75 -24.63 -7.43
C SER A 372 -9.60 -25.88 -8.28
N ALA A 373 -8.43 -26.50 -8.26
CA ALA A 373 -8.15 -27.79 -8.86
C ALA A 373 -7.23 -28.56 -7.92
N PHE A 374 -7.55 -29.83 -7.65
CA PHE A 374 -6.76 -30.72 -6.79
C PHE A 374 -6.48 -30.13 -5.40
N GLY A 375 -7.43 -29.38 -4.83
CA GLY A 375 -7.29 -28.75 -3.52
C GLY A 375 -6.46 -27.45 -3.51
N PHE A 376 -5.97 -26.97 -4.65
CA PHE A 376 -5.20 -25.73 -4.80
C PHE A 376 -6.01 -24.65 -5.51
N GLN A 377 -5.68 -23.40 -5.20
CA GLN A 377 -6.20 -22.21 -5.87
C GLN A 377 -5.04 -21.39 -6.45
N THR A 378 -5.29 -20.76 -7.60
CA THR A 378 -4.27 -19.84 -8.17
C THR A 378 -3.92 -18.75 -7.17
N GLY A 379 -2.60 -18.57 -6.93
CA GLY A 379 -2.06 -17.65 -5.95
C GLY A 379 -1.69 -18.28 -4.60
N ASP A 380 -2.05 -19.55 -4.35
CA ASP A 380 -1.55 -20.26 -3.16
C ASP A 380 -0.03 -20.30 -3.16
N LEU A 381 0.59 -20.03 -2.02
CA LEU A 381 2.01 -20.25 -1.81
C LEU A 381 2.22 -21.73 -1.53
N VAL A 382 3.04 -22.39 -2.35
CA VAL A 382 3.30 -23.82 -2.26
C VAL A 382 4.79 -24.10 -2.18
N ARG A 383 5.14 -25.21 -1.53
CA ARG A 383 6.44 -25.88 -1.69
C ARG A 383 6.21 -27.09 -2.58
N ALA A 384 6.91 -27.18 -3.69
CA ALA A 384 6.91 -28.34 -4.54
C ALA A 384 8.25 -29.06 -4.42
N VAL A 385 8.22 -30.36 -4.09
CA VAL A 385 9.40 -31.23 -4.05
C VAL A 385 9.26 -32.24 -5.18
N VAL A 386 9.95 -31.97 -6.28
CA VAL A 386 9.90 -32.80 -7.48
C VAL A 386 11.02 -33.83 -7.41
N THR A 387 10.65 -35.11 -7.36
CA THR A 387 11.59 -36.22 -7.16
C THR A 387 11.96 -36.95 -8.44
N LYS A 388 11.25 -36.71 -9.56
CA LYS A 388 11.45 -37.42 -10.84
C LYS A 388 11.31 -36.48 -12.04
N GLY A 389 12.04 -36.79 -13.13
CA GLY A 389 11.94 -36.10 -14.41
C GLY A 389 12.95 -34.92 -14.53
N LYS A 390 12.82 -34.18 -15.64
CA LYS A 390 13.77 -33.07 -16.00
C LYS A 390 13.77 -31.88 -15.03
N LYS A 391 12.86 -31.84 -14.06
CA LYS A 391 12.68 -30.71 -13.13
C LYS A 391 12.81 -31.16 -11.67
N VAL A 392 13.70 -32.12 -11.41
CA VAL A 392 14.01 -32.52 -10.04
C VAL A 392 14.53 -31.33 -9.25
N GLY A 393 13.97 -31.14 -8.04
CA GLY A 393 14.35 -30.03 -7.16
C GLY A 393 13.21 -29.55 -6.29
N THR A 394 13.52 -28.59 -5.44
CA THR A 394 12.55 -27.94 -4.53
C THR A 394 12.23 -26.53 -5.00
N TYR A 395 10.96 -26.26 -5.17
CA TYR A 395 10.45 -24.96 -5.64
C TYR A 395 9.52 -24.36 -4.61
N LEU A 396 9.76 -23.10 -4.24
CA LEU A 396 8.90 -22.32 -3.38
C LEU A 396 8.34 -21.12 -4.18
N GLY A 397 7.02 -21.05 -4.29
CA GLY A 397 6.42 -19.95 -5.06
C GLY A 397 4.90 -20.00 -5.11
N ARG A 398 4.33 -19.04 -5.84
CA ARG A 398 2.89 -18.96 -6.05
C ARG A 398 2.46 -19.82 -7.23
N VAL A 399 1.44 -20.64 -6.99
CA VAL A 399 0.93 -21.55 -8.01
C VAL A 399 -0.09 -20.87 -8.92
N ALA A 400 0.01 -21.14 -10.22
CA ALA A 400 -1.06 -20.95 -11.18
C ALA A 400 -1.61 -22.33 -11.56
N ILE A 401 -2.81 -22.64 -11.10
CA ILE A 401 -3.42 -23.95 -11.30
C ILE A 401 -3.89 -24.15 -12.74
N ARG A 402 -3.89 -25.41 -13.18
CA ARG A 402 -4.52 -25.87 -14.42
C ARG A 402 -5.43 -27.07 -14.12
N ALA A 403 -6.49 -27.21 -14.90
CA ALA A 403 -7.43 -28.33 -14.74
C ALA A 403 -6.77 -29.70 -14.92
N SER A 404 -5.69 -29.77 -15.73
CA SER A 404 -4.89 -30.99 -15.95
C SER A 404 -4.09 -31.44 -14.73
N GLY A 405 -4.00 -30.63 -13.66
CA GLY A 405 -3.15 -30.92 -12.50
C GLY A 405 -1.67 -30.59 -12.69
N SER A 406 -1.27 -30.10 -13.87
CA SER A 406 0.08 -29.67 -14.19
C SER A 406 0.19 -28.16 -13.95
N PHE A 407 0.72 -27.75 -12.83
CA PHE A 407 0.75 -26.37 -12.35
C PHE A 407 1.98 -25.59 -12.83
N ASN A 408 1.86 -24.27 -12.87
CA ASN A 408 2.98 -23.38 -13.02
C ASN A 408 3.28 -22.74 -11.65
N ILE A 409 4.55 -22.64 -11.28
CA ILE A 409 4.97 -22.05 -10.00
C ILE A 409 5.84 -20.83 -10.28
N GLN A 410 5.40 -19.67 -9.84
CA GLN A 410 6.18 -18.43 -9.89
C GLN A 410 7.10 -18.40 -8.67
N THR A 411 8.37 -18.66 -8.88
CA THR A 411 9.42 -18.58 -7.84
C THR A 411 10.11 -17.21 -7.86
N GLY A 412 11.02 -16.97 -6.91
CA GLY A 412 11.86 -15.77 -6.91
C GLY A 412 12.83 -15.70 -8.10
N SER A 413 13.25 -16.86 -8.63
CA SER A 413 14.17 -16.99 -9.77
C SER A 413 13.47 -17.07 -11.13
N GLY A 414 12.14 -17.14 -11.17
CA GLY A 414 11.39 -17.22 -12.41
C GLY A 414 10.20 -18.18 -12.39
N LEU A 415 9.63 -18.42 -13.57
CA LEU A 415 8.44 -19.25 -13.74
C LEU A 415 8.84 -20.71 -14.07
N VAL A 416 8.50 -21.64 -13.18
CA VAL A 416 8.65 -23.08 -13.41
C VAL A 416 7.31 -23.64 -13.84
N GLN A 417 7.22 -24.13 -15.09
CA GLN A 417 5.99 -24.63 -15.68
C GLN A 417 5.85 -26.15 -15.54
N GLY A 418 4.61 -26.63 -15.49
CA GLY A 418 4.32 -28.04 -15.65
C GLY A 418 4.70 -28.93 -14.46
N ILE A 419 4.61 -28.41 -13.24
CA ILE A 419 4.82 -29.19 -12.02
C ILE A 419 3.52 -29.88 -11.63
N HIS A 420 3.54 -31.20 -11.51
CA HIS A 420 2.34 -31.96 -11.15
C HIS A 420 1.91 -31.67 -9.71
N HIS A 421 0.61 -31.50 -9.47
CA HIS A 421 0.06 -31.11 -8.17
C HIS A 421 0.45 -32.03 -7.01
N ARG A 422 0.72 -33.32 -7.28
CA ARG A 422 1.15 -34.30 -6.26
C ARG A 422 2.46 -33.93 -5.57
N PHE A 423 3.33 -33.18 -6.25
CA PHE A 423 4.58 -32.68 -5.68
C PHE A 423 4.40 -31.42 -4.85
N CYS A 424 3.22 -30.79 -4.89
CA CYS A 424 2.96 -29.51 -4.25
C CYS A 424 2.33 -29.70 -2.86
N LYS A 425 2.89 -29.00 -1.87
CA LYS A 425 2.27 -28.87 -0.54
C LYS A 425 1.92 -27.40 -0.29
N PRO A 426 0.68 -27.07 0.12
CA PRO A 426 0.29 -25.70 0.39
C PRO A 426 0.95 -25.21 1.68
N ILE A 427 1.58 -24.02 1.63
CA ILE A 427 2.18 -23.35 2.79
C ILE A 427 1.23 -22.24 3.27
N GLN A 428 0.69 -21.44 2.34
CA GLN A 428 -0.26 -20.38 2.66
C GLN A 428 -1.29 -20.24 1.54
N ARG A 429 -2.56 -20.20 1.91
CA ARG A 429 -3.66 -20.02 0.96
C ARG A 429 -3.68 -18.61 0.39
N ALA A 430 -4.06 -18.50 -0.87
CA ALA A 430 -4.26 -17.22 -1.53
C ALA A 430 -5.38 -16.43 -0.85
N ASP A 431 -5.09 -15.19 -0.52
CA ASP A 431 -6.00 -14.28 0.18
C ASP A 431 -6.33 -13.00 -0.62
N GLY A 432 -5.88 -12.95 -1.86
CA GLY A 432 -6.10 -11.83 -2.76
C GLY A 432 -5.06 -10.72 -2.66
N TYR A 433 -3.93 -11.00 -2.01
CA TYR A 433 -2.81 -10.06 -1.87
C TYR A 433 -1.49 -10.68 -2.31
N GLY A 434 -0.62 -9.84 -2.89
CA GLY A 434 0.79 -10.10 -3.07
C GLY A 434 1.57 -9.51 -1.90
N TYR A 435 2.63 -10.18 -1.47
CA TYR A 435 3.46 -9.76 -0.35
C TYR A 435 4.92 -9.66 -0.78
N PHE A 436 5.58 -8.59 -0.40
CA PHE A 436 7.01 -8.41 -0.58
C PHE A 436 7.54 -7.48 0.51
N TRP A 437 8.83 -7.54 0.77
CA TRP A 437 9.50 -6.70 1.75
C TRP A 437 10.25 -5.60 1.04
N ASN A 438 10.03 -4.36 1.49
CA ASN A 438 10.80 -3.20 1.08
C ASN A 438 11.71 -2.78 2.22
N THR A 439 12.93 -2.38 1.89
CA THR A 439 13.78 -1.63 2.82
C THR A 439 13.41 -0.16 2.73
N ILE A 440 13.30 0.53 3.87
CA ILE A 440 13.27 1.99 3.88
C ILE A 440 14.67 2.42 3.41
N ALA A 441 14.75 3.11 2.27
CA ALA A 441 16.02 3.66 1.83
C ALA A 441 16.47 4.70 2.85
N LEU A 442 17.48 4.36 3.61
CA LEU A 442 18.22 5.27 4.47
C LEU A 442 19.17 6.06 3.57
N SER A 443 19.42 7.33 3.91
CA SER A 443 20.41 8.15 3.20
C SER A 443 21.75 7.42 3.11
N LYS A 444 22.49 7.64 2.01
CA LYS A 444 23.81 7.03 1.75
C LYS A 444 24.73 7.20 2.97
N GLY A 445 24.86 6.18 3.77
CA GLY A 445 25.63 6.14 5.02
C GLY A 445 25.37 4.89 5.84
N ASP A 446 24.16 4.36 5.78
CA ASP A 446 23.83 3.10 6.48
C ASP A 446 23.77 1.96 5.47
N ALA A 447 24.80 1.16 5.40
CA ALA A 447 24.89 -0.02 4.55
C ALA A 447 23.67 -0.94 4.78
N GLY A 448 22.90 -1.17 3.72
CA GLY A 448 21.72 -2.03 3.77
C GLY A 448 22.10 -3.46 4.14
N VAL A 449 21.63 -3.92 5.27
CA VAL A 449 21.67 -5.34 5.60
C VAL A 449 20.69 -6.06 4.67
N ALA A 450 21.19 -6.91 3.78
CA ALA A 450 20.40 -7.80 2.98
C ALA A 450 19.61 -8.73 3.92
N LEU A 451 18.28 -8.53 4.00
CA LEU A 451 17.43 -9.31 4.88
C LEU A 451 17.04 -10.61 4.19
N SER A 452 17.62 -11.71 4.63
CA SER A 452 17.08 -13.05 4.41
C SER A 452 15.73 -13.17 5.13
N LEU A 453 14.73 -13.70 4.43
CA LEU A 453 13.45 -14.05 5.05
C LEU A 453 13.70 -14.96 6.26
N PRO A 454 13.16 -14.69 7.46
CA PRO A 454 13.30 -15.61 8.59
C PRO A 454 12.70 -16.96 8.22
N GLY A 455 13.53 -18.00 8.19
CA GLY A 455 13.10 -19.39 8.04
C GLY A 455 12.99 -19.95 6.63
N ILE A 456 13.48 -19.26 5.58
CA ILE A 456 13.61 -19.85 4.23
C ILE A 456 15.11 -19.94 3.86
N ASN A 457 15.86 -20.70 4.62
CA ASN A 457 17.11 -21.24 4.11
C ASN A 457 16.76 -22.39 3.16
N ALA A 458 16.94 -22.19 1.88
CA ALA A 458 17.15 -23.30 0.97
C ALA A 458 18.40 -24.03 1.45
N GLY A 459 18.22 -25.16 2.09
CA GLY A 459 19.33 -26.06 2.41
C GLY A 459 19.99 -26.47 1.11
N GLY A 460 21.03 -25.77 0.72
CA GLY A 460 22.01 -26.21 -0.25
C GLY A 460 22.85 -27.27 0.44
N SER A 461 22.49 -28.54 0.32
CA SER A 461 23.43 -29.62 0.55
C SER A 461 24.52 -29.48 -0.50
N ARG A 462 25.71 -29.08 -0.06
CA ARG A 462 26.93 -29.39 -0.81
C ARG A 462 26.99 -30.92 -0.90
N ALA A 463 26.80 -31.48 -2.06
CA ALA A 463 27.27 -32.81 -2.38
C ALA A 463 28.80 -32.75 -2.40
N ASN A 464 29.44 -33.33 -1.39
CA ASN A 464 30.81 -33.77 -1.48
C ASN A 464 30.81 -35.14 -2.18
N GLY A 465 31.71 -35.32 -3.10
CA GLY A 465 32.05 -36.57 -3.78
C GLY A 465 31.82 -36.51 -5.26
#